data_88fefaa0c0a59f744763f7114ad9dffa
#
_entry.id   88fefaa0c0a59f744763f7114ad9dffa
#
_cell.length_a   1.000
_cell.length_b   1.000
_cell.length_c   1.000
_cell.angle_alpha   90.00
_cell.angle_beta   90.00
_cell.angle_gamma   90.00
#
_symmetry.space_group_name_H-M   'P 1'
#
loop_
_entity.id
_entity.type
_entity.pdbx_description
1 polymer ?
#
loop_
_entity_poly.entity_id
_entity_poly.type
_entity_poly.pdbx_seq_one_letter_code
_entity_poly.pdbx_strand_id
1 'polypeptide(L)'
;NLEPANTSKLGNARLEKVLSYGTEGGMPNFDDILSKKEIANLAQYLQMPAEAPPEYGLKQMKADWKLLIPQKDRPTKKMNNINIENIFSVTLRDSGEVALIDGDTKQIWGIVKTGYAVHISRVSASGRYMHVIGRDGRYDLIDMWTEKPTTVATMKSGYEARSIDTSKYKGFEDKYAIVGAYWPPHYAILDGETLEPLKIVSTRGQTVDGEYHPEPRVASIVASHDKPEWVVNVKETGMIKLVDYSDLNNLKETTINSAKFLHDGGWDSSKRYFLVAANASNKIAVADTKTGKLAALVDTAKIPHPGRGANIDHPKYGKVWATSHLGADVITFIGTDPEGNKDYAWKVVQEVKNHGANSLFVKSHPKSKNIWADAPLNPDPKLAGSVTVYNIADLANPDPKP
;
A
#
# COMPACT_ATOMS: atom_id res chain seq x y z
N ASN A 1 -14.27 -12.83 4.68
CA ASN A 1 -13.48 -13.76 3.90
C ASN A 1 -14.41 -14.75 3.22
N LEU A 2 -14.37 -14.82 1.87
CA LEU A 2 -15.26 -15.64 1.03
C LEU A 2 -14.67 -17.03 0.71
N GLU A 3 -13.68 -17.48 1.48
CA GLU A 3 -13.13 -18.83 1.30
C GLU A 3 -14.12 -19.90 1.71
N PRO A 4 -14.21 -21.04 0.98
CA PRO A 4 -15.14 -22.12 1.28
C PRO A 4 -15.04 -22.65 2.70
N ALA A 5 -13.84 -22.68 3.29
CA ALA A 5 -13.63 -23.08 4.68
C ALA A 5 -14.35 -22.17 5.71
N ASN A 6 -14.59 -20.90 5.36
CA ASN A 6 -15.31 -19.93 6.19
C ASN A 6 -16.79 -19.87 5.81
N THR A 7 -17.10 -19.86 4.52
CA THR A 7 -18.48 -19.73 4.02
C THR A 7 -19.32 -20.96 4.31
N SER A 8 -18.74 -22.16 4.25
CA SER A 8 -19.43 -23.41 4.60
C SER A 8 -19.94 -23.47 6.04
N LYS A 9 -19.25 -22.78 6.96
CA LYS A 9 -19.67 -22.66 8.36
C LYS A 9 -20.90 -21.78 8.56
N LEU A 10 -21.17 -20.89 7.60
CA LEU A 10 -22.29 -19.95 7.68
C LEU A 10 -23.61 -20.58 7.19
N GLY A 11 -23.53 -21.47 6.21
CA GLY A 11 -24.69 -22.07 5.54
C GLY A 11 -25.42 -21.10 4.59
N ASN A 12 -26.26 -21.66 3.68
CA ASN A 12 -26.92 -20.90 2.62
C ASN A 12 -27.71 -19.69 3.13
N ALA A 13 -28.60 -19.91 4.11
CA ALA A 13 -29.51 -18.87 4.58
C ALA A 13 -28.78 -17.64 5.16
N ARG A 14 -27.65 -17.85 5.84
CA ARG A 14 -26.85 -16.75 6.38
C ARG A 14 -26.03 -16.06 5.29
N LEU A 15 -25.48 -16.81 4.34
CA LEU A 15 -24.79 -16.25 3.19
C LEU A 15 -25.71 -15.43 2.31
N GLU A 16 -26.92 -15.90 2.02
CA GLU A 16 -27.92 -15.13 1.29
C GLU A 16 -28.25 -13.80 1.97
N LYS A 17 -28.40 -13.79 3.30
CA LYS A 17 -28.59 -12.54 4.06
C LYS A 17 -27.39 -11.62 3.97
N VAL A 18 -26.16 -12.14 4.09
CA VAL A 18 -24.94 -11.36 3.98
C VAL A 18 -24.79 -10.78 2.58
N LEU A 19 -25.10 -11.54 1.55
CA LEU A 19 -25.08 -11.08 0.16
C LEU A 19 -26.17 -10.02 -0.10
N SER A 20 -27.37 -10.23 0.42
CA SER A 20 -28.47 -9.28 0.23
C SER A 20 -28.24 -7.96 0.95
N TYR A 21 -27.82 -7.99 2.21
CA TYR A 21 -27.84 -6.80 3.08
C TYR A 21 -26.47 -6.29 3.47
N GLY A 22 -25.39 -6.94 3.00
CA GLY A 22 -24.03 -6.56 3.37
C GLY A 22 -23.68 -6.90 4.83
N THR A 23 -22.62 -6.28 5.32
CA THR A 23 -22.14 -6.42 6.71
C THR A 23 -21.70 -5.08 7.28
N GLU A 24 -21.82 -4.90 8.58
CA GLU A 24 -21.26 -3.73 9.31
C GLU A 24 -19.74 -3.59 9.12
N GLY A 25 -19.04 -4.66 8.72
CA GLY A 25 -17.61 -4.67 8.44
C GLY A 25 -17.22 -4.18 7.04
N GLY A 26 -18.15 -3.57 6.28
CA GLY A 26 -17.85 -2.90 5.01
C GLY A 26 -18.11 -3.72 3.75
N MET A 27 -18.80 -4.86 3.81
CA MET A 27 -19.30 -5.52 2.61
C MET A 27 -20.61 -4.84 2.18
N PRO A 28 -20.73 -4.32 0.93
CA PRO A 28 -21.96 -3.71 0.47
C PRO A 28 -23.08 -4.74 0.31
N ASN A 29 -24.32 -4.28 0.21
CA ASN A 29 -25.47 -5.06 -0.21
C ASN A 29 -25.43 -5.31 -1.72
N PHE A 30 -26.04 -6.39 -2.16
CA PHE A 30 -26.14 -6.75 -3.59
C PHE A 30 -27.58 -7.06 -4.04
N ASP A 31 -28.59 -6.85 -3.20
CA ASP A 31 -29.98 -7.11 -3.53
C ASP A 31 -30.57 -6.09 -4.51
N ASP A 32 -29.91 -4.96 -4.71
CA ASP A 32 -30.20 -3.96 -5.75
C ASP A 32 -29.56 -4.28 -7.12
N ILE A 33 -28.58 -5.20 -7.15
CA ILE A 33 -27.82 -5.56 -8.36
C ILE A 33 -28.12 -6.99 -8.80
N LEU A 34 -28.30 -7.92 -7.84
CA LEU A 34 -28.50 -9.34 -8.10
C LEU A 34 -29.93 -9.77 -7.75
N SER A 35 -30.54 -10.59 -8.58
CA SER A 35 -31.83 -11.24 -8.28
C SER A 35 -31.70 -12.23 -7.13
N LYS A 36 -32.80 -12.55 -6.46
CA LYS A 36 -32.84 -13.57 -5.38
C LYS A 36 -32.27 -14.91 -5.82
N LYS A 37 -32.49 -15.30 -7.09
CA LYS A 37 -31.97 -16.55 -7.66
C LYS A 37 -30.45 -16.51 -7.80
N GLU A 38 -29.91 -15.39 -8.26
CA GLU A 38 -28.46 -15.21 -8.38
C GLU A 38 -27.79 -15.18 -7.01
N ILE A 39 -28.39 -14.51 -6.02
CA ILE A 39 -27.90 -14.51 -4.63
C ILE A 39 -27.90 -15.95 -4.07
N ALA A 40 -28.97 -16.73 -4.28
CA ALA A 40 -29.03 -18.11 -3.82
C ALA A 40 -27.97 -18.99 -4.52
N ASN A 41 -27.80 -18.85 -5.83
CA ASN A 41 -26.77 -19.56 -6.58
C ASN A 41 -25.36 -19.18 -6.10
N LEU A 42 -25.11 -17.90 -5.87
CA LEU A 42 -23.83 -17.41 -5.36
C LEU A 42 -23.54 -17.93 -3.95
N ALA A 43 -24.55 -17.98 -3.07
CA ALA A 43 -24.42 -18.55 -1.74
C ALA A 43 -24.04 -20.05 -1.78
N GLN A 44 -24.61 -20.81 -2.71
CA GLN A 44 -24.22 -22.21 -2.93
C GLN A 44 -22.80 -22.33 -3.47
N TYR A 45 -22.47 -21.55 -4.51
CA TYR A 45 -21.14 -21.55 -5.12
C TYR A 45 -20.02 -21.26 -4.10
N LEU A 46 -20.23 -20.29 -3.22
CA LEU A 46 -19.26 -19.91 -2.18
C LEU A 46 -19.00 -20.99 -1.13
N GLN A 47 -19.81 -22.05 -1.10
CA GLN A 47 -19.63 -23.19 -0.19
C GLN A 47 -19.05 -24.43 -0.88
N MET A 48 -18.97 -24.39 -2.22
CA MET A 48 -18.38 -25.52 -2.96
C MET A 48 -16.88 -25.60 -2.63
N PRO A 49 -16.32 -26.82 -2.50
CA PRO A 49 -14.88 -26.97 -2.40
C PRO A 49 -14.22 -26.26 -3.56
N ALA A 50 -13.23 -25.41 -3.26
CA ALA A 50 -12.43 -24.81 -4.32
C ALA A 50 -11.70 -25.94 -5.06
N GLU A 51 -11.75 -25.90 -6.40
CA GLU A 51 -10.77 -26.65 -7.19
C GLU A 51 -9.36 -26.28 -6.76
N ALA A 52 -8.37 -27.11 -7.08
CA ALA A 52 -6.97 -26.80 -6.80
C ALA A 52 -6.69 -25.36 -7.29
N PRO A 53 -6.21 -24.46 -6.42
CA PRO A 53 -6.09 -23.06 -6.79
C PRO A 53 -5.15 -22.95 -7.99
N PRO A 54 -5.52 -22.12 -8.98
CA PRO A 54 -4.73 -22.01 -10.21
C PRO A 54 -3.32 -21.53 -9.88
N GLU A 55 -2.32 -22.22 -10.43
CA GLU A 55 -0.93 -21.81 -10.33
C GLU A 55 -0.66 -20.56 -11.14
N TYR A 56 0.15 -19.67 -10.59
CA TYR A 56 0.67 -18.52 -11.28
C TYR A 56 2.09 -18.21 -10.77
N GLY A 57 3.06 -18.67 -11.51
CA GLY A 57 4.47 -18.53 -11.15
C GLY A 57 5.26 -17.77 -12.22
N LEU A 58 6.58 -17.86 -12.14
CA LEU A 58 7.49 -17.14 -13.03
C LEU A 58 7.26 -17.47 -14.52
N LYS A 59 6.89 -18.73 -14.84
CA LYS A 59 6.58 -19.16 -16.21
C LYS A 59 5.38 -18.42 -16.78
N GLN A 60 4.29 -18.32 -16.01
CA GLN A 60 3.08 -17.62 -16.40
C GLN A 60 3.34 -16.11 -16.51
N MET A 61 4.06 -15.53 -15.54
CA MET A 61 4.45 -14.12 -15.59
C MET A 61 5.22 -13.78 -16.87
N LYS A 62 6.20 -14.63 -17.26
CA LYS A 62 6.97 -14.43 -18.48
C LYS A 62 6.12 -14.59 -19.75
N ALA A 63 5.10 -15.45 -19.72
CA ALA A 63 4.17 -15.61 -20.84
C ALA A 63 3.23 -14.40 -21.01
N ASP A 64 2.85 -13.76 -19.91
CA ASP A 64 1.97 -12.58 -19.93
C ASP A 64 2.74 -11.26 -20.07
N TRP A 65 4.06 -11.28 -19.90
CA TRP A 65 4.91 -10.09 -20.05
C TRP A 65 4.99 -9.62 -21.50
N LYS A 66 4.81 -8.31 -21.69
CA LYS A 66 4.87 -7.66 -23.01
C LYS A 66 5.72 -6.39 -22.92
N LEU A 67 6.83 -6.38 -23.64
CA LEU A 67 7.63 -5.18 -23.89
C LEU A 67 7.03 -4.47 -25.12
N LEU A 68 6.24 -3.40 -24.88
CA LEU A 68 5.52 -2.69 -25.92
C LEU A 68 6.44 -1.77 -26.70
N ILE A 69 7.35 -1.09 -26.02
CA ILE A 69 8.37 -0.20 -26.61
C ILE A 69 9.73 -0.58 -26.02
N PRO A 70 10.61 -1.21 -26.80
CA PRO A 70 11.98 -1.52 -26.37
C PRO A 70 12.75 -0.27 -25.95
N GLN A 71 13.68 -0.40 -25.01
CA GLN A 71 14.45 0.75 -24.48
C GLN A 71 15.17 1.56 -25.57
N LYS A 72 15.72 0.87 -26.60
CA LYS A 72 16.39 1.52 -27.75
C LYS A 72 15.49 2.44 -28.56
N ASP A 73 14.18 2.23 -28.52
CA ASP A 73 13.17 2.98 -29.27
C ASP A 73 12.51 4.07 -28.40
N ARG A 74 12.88 4.19 -27.12
CA ARG A 74 12.40 5.20 -26.19
C ARG A 74 13.21 6.51 -26.31
N PRO A 75 12.64 7.65 -25.95
CA PRO A 75 13.35 8.92 -25.92
C PRO A 75 14.64 8.84 -25.08
N THR A 76 15.75 9.35 -25.63
CA THR A 76 17.02 9.47 -24.89
C THR A 76 17.08 10.72 -24.01
N LYS A 77 16.15 11.66 -24.21
CA LYS A 77 15.95 12.86 -23.40
C LYS A 77 14.45 13.13 -23.24
N LYS A 78 14.10 13.85 -22.19
CA LYS A 78 12.74 14.25 -21.91
C LYS A 78 12.17 15.12 -23.03
N MET A 79 10.98 14.75 -23.57
CA MET A 79 10.30 15.40 -24.69
C MET A 79 9.19 16.36 -24.26
N ASN A 80 9.01 16.59 -22.96
CA ASN A 80 8.00 17.48 -22.38
C ASN A 80 8.61 18.38 -21.30
N ASN A 81 7.86 19.36 -20.83
CA ASN A 81 8.29 20.33 -19.83
C ASN A 81 7.69 20.06 -18.43
N ILE A 82 7.11 18.89 -18.19
CA ILE A 82 6.49 18.55 -16.90
C ILE A 82 7.57 18.53 -15.80
N ASN A 83 7.32 19.22 -14.72
CA ASN A 83 8.16 19.17 -13.54
C ASN A 83 7.89 17.88 -12.76
N ILE A 84 8.80 16.89 -12.89
CA ILE A 84 8.64 15.58 -12.23
C ILE A 84 8.62 15.69 -10.69
N GLU A 85 9.30 16.70 -10.14
CA GLU A 85 9.28 16.95 -8.68
C GLU A 85 7.91 17.43 -8.17
N ASN A 86 7.03 17.89 -9.07
CA ASN A 86 5.70 18.37 -8.74
C ASN A 86 4.59 17.70 -9.56
N ILE A 87 4.75 16.42 -9.89
CA ILE A 87 3.71 15.64 -10.55
C ILE A 87 2.85 14.91 -9.51
N PHE A 88 1.54 14.87 -9.74
CA PHE A 88 0.60 14.05 -8.97
C PHE A 88 0.06 12.91 -9.83
N SER A 89 0.06 11.71 -9.29
CA SER A 89 -0.65 10.58 -9.88
C SER A 89 -1.89 10.26 -9.05
N VAL A 90 -3.04 10.20 -9.71
CA VAL A 90 -4.33 9.90 -9.10
C VAL A 90 -4.85 8.59 -9.68
N THR A 91 -5.06 7.60 -8.81
CA THR A 91 -5.66 6.33 -9.21
C THR A 91 -7.16 6.54 -9.44
N LEU A 92 -7.60 6.37 -10.68
CA LEU A 92 -9.01 6.33 -11.07
C LEU A 92 -9.47 4.87 -10.99
N ARG A 93 -9.74 4.44 -9.76
CA ARG A 93 -9.87 3.03 -9.41
C ARG A 93 -10.93 2.30 -10.24
N ASP A 94 -12.11 2.87 -10.34
CA ASP A 94 -13.26 2.21 -10.93
C ASP A 94 -13.23 2.21 -12.47
N SER A 95 -12.56 3.20 -13.09
CA SER A 95 -12.35 3.24 -14.54
C SER A 95 -11.12 2.44 -14.99
N GLY A 96 -10.26 1.98 -14.06
CA GLY A 96 -9.03 1.26 -14.39
C GLY A 96 -8.00 2.16 -15.08
N GLU A 97 -7.79 3.36 -14.56
CA GLU A 97 -6.91 4.38 -15.14
C GLU A 97 -6.06 5.07 -14.08
N VAL A 98 -5.00 5.72 -14.52
CA VAL A 98 -4.25 6.68 -13.71
C VAL A 98 -4.24 8.03 -14.41
N ALA A 99 -4.60 9.09 -13.67
CA ALA A 99 -4.45 10.44 -14.14
C ALA A 99 -3.13 11.02 -13.62
N LEU A 100 -2.35 11.64 -14.51
CA LEU A 100 -1.14 12.37 -14.18
C LEU A 100 -1.45 13.88 -14.28
N ILE A 101 -1.25 14.59 -13.18
CA ILE A 101 -1.55 16.01 -13.05
C ILE A 101 -0.24 16.77 -12.90
N ASP A 102 -0.02 17.76 -13.74
CA ASP A 102 1.05 18.72 -13.59
C ASP A 102 0.73 19.66 -12.41
N GLY A 103 1.49 19.56 -11.33
CA GLY A 103 1.28 20.34 -10.12
C GLY A 103 1.62 21.84 -10.29
N ASP A 104 2.45 22.19 -11.27
CA ASP A 104 2.81 23.59 -11.54
C ASP A 104 1.64 24.31 -12.23
N THR A 105 1.04 23.68 -13.23
CA THR A 105 -0.11 24.24 -13.98
C THR A 105 -1.47 23.84 -13.42
N LYS A 106 -1.52 22.81 -12.58
CA LYS A 106 -2.74 22.18 -12.03
C LYS A 106 -3.66 21.60 -13.12
N GLN A 107 -3.09 21.22 -14.25
CA GLN A 107 -3.81 20.62 -15.37
C GLN A 107 -3.54 19.11 -15.47
N ILE A 108 -4.51 18.36 -15.98
CA ILE A 108 -4.30 16.96 -16.32
C ILE A 108 -3.37 16.90 -17.53
N TRP A 109 -2.17 16.33 -17.32
CA TRP A 109 -1.22 16.10 -18.41
C TRP A 109 -1.60 14.89 -19.27
N GLY A 110 -2.13 13.83 -18.62
CA GLY A 110 -2.62 12.66 -19.33
C GLY A 110 -3.38 11.70 -18.42
N ILE A 111 -4.23 10.89 -19.05
CA ILE A 111 -4.92 9.76 -18.41
C ILE A 111 -4.49 8.51 -19.15
N VAL A 112 -4.02 7.49 -18.42
CA VAL A 112 -3.49 6.26 -18.98
C VAL A 112 -4.33 5.08 -18.50
N LYS A 113 -4.79 4.25 -19.45
CA LYS A 113 -5.50 3.01 -19.15
C LYS A 113 -4.54 1.98 -18.58
N THR A 114 -4.94 1.35 -17.48
CA THR A 114 -4.15 0.36 -16.74
C THR A 114 -5.01 -0.85 -16.35
N GLY A 115 -4.69 -1.56 -15.27
CA GLY A 115 -5.45 -2.70 -14.78
C GLY A 115 -6.76 -2.34 -14.10
N TYR A 116 -7.56 -3.35 -13.78
CA TYR A 116 -8.80 -3.20 -13.03
C TYR A 116 -8.53 -2.81 -11.58
N ALA A 117 -9.39 -1.95 -11.04
CA ALA A 117 -9.31 -1.44 -9.68
C ALA A 117 -7.89 -0.97 -9.31
N VAL A 118 -7.38 -0.01 -10.09
CA VAL A 118 -6.03 0.58 -9.90
C VAL A 118 -5.81 0.90 -8.43
N HIS A 119 -4.70 0.42 -7.88
CA HIS A 119 -4.48 0.51 -6.45
C HIS A 119 -3.32 1.41 -6.05
N ILE A 120 -2.17 1.24 -6.69
CA ILE A 120 -0.97 2.00 -6.37
C ILE A 120 -0.27 2.44 -7.65
N SER A 121 0.24 3.66 -7.62
CA SER A 121 1.23 4.18 -8.56
C SER A 121 2.49 4.61 -7.81
N ARG A 122 3.67 4.42 -8.44
CA ARG A 122 4.98 4.79 -7.88
C ARG A 122 5.85 5.39 -8.96
N VAL A 123 6.47 6.53 -8.65
CA VAL A 123 7.50 7.12 -9.51
C VAL A 123 8.80 6.37 -9.27
N SER A 124 9.52 6.04 -10.34
CA SER A 124 10.86 5.46 -10.31
C SER A 124 11.89 6.43 -9.71
N ALA A 125 13.07 5.92 -9.36
CA ALA A 125 14.09 6.74 -8.70
C ALA A 125 14.59 7.90 -9.59
N SER A 126 14.72 7.67 -10.90
CA SER A 126 15.10 8.72 -11.87
C SER A 126 13.98 9.73 -12.17
N GLY A 127 12.75 9.43 -11.76
CA GLY A 127 11.56 10.20 -12.14
C GLY A 127 11.08 9.95 -13.57
N ARG A 128 11.71 9.05 -14.32
CA ARG A 128 11.33 8.76 -15.70
C ARG A 128 10.08 7.92 -15.81
N TYR A 129 9.94 6.91 -14.96
CA TYR A 129 8.85 5.94 -15.08
C TYR A 129 7.82 6.09 -13.98
N MET A 130 6.54 5.92 -14.35
CA MET A 130 5.46 5.68 -13.43
C MET A 130 5.09 4.20 -13.50
N HIS A 131 5.23 3.52 -12.37
CA HIS A 131 4.84 2.14 -12.17
C HIS A 131 3.42 2.09 -11.61
N VAL A 132 2.53 1.27 -12.17
CA VAL A 132 1.11 1.21 -11.78
C VAL A 132 0.66 -0.24 -11.65
N ILE A 133 -0.06 -0.57 -10.56
CA ILE A 133 -0.63 -1.89 -10.31
C ILE A 133 -2.15 -1.83 -10.14
N GLY A 134 -2.86 -2.71 -10.83
CA GLY A 134 -4.27 -3.00 -10.61
C GLY A 134 -4.48 -4.21 -9.70
N ARG A 135 -5.67 -4.31 -9.11
CA ARG A 135 -6.03 -5.44 -8.24
C ARG A 135 -6.11 -6.76 -9.00
N ASP A 136 -6.34 -6.74 -10.31
CA ASP A 136 -6.30 -7.88 -11.22
C ASP A 136 -4.89 -8.42 -11.49
N GLY A 137 -3.88 -7.87 -10.84
CA GLY A 137 -2.47 -8.24 -11.00
C GLY A 137 -1.79 -7.62 -12.22
N ARG A 138 -2.50 -6.81 -13.01
CA ARG A 138 -1.89 -6.12 -14.14
C ARG A 138 -0.97 -5.00 -13.66
N TYR A 139 0.28 -5.06 -14.11
CA TYR A 139 1.32 -4.09 -13.83
C TYR A 139 1.71 -3.36 -15.12
N ASP A 140 1.63 -2.04 -15.12
CA ASP A 140 1.97 -1.19 -16.26
C ASP A 140 3.16 -0.29 -15.92
N LEU A 141 4.07 -0.15 -16.89
CA LEU A 141 5.21 0.79 -16.87
C LEU A 141 4.94 1.92 -17.85
N ILE A 142 4.84 3.13 -17.34
CA ILE A 142 4.54 4.33 -18.13
C ILE A 142 5.80 5.18 -18.22
N ASP A 143 6.28 5.46 -19.43
CA ASP A 143 7.38 6.40 -19.67
C ASP A 143 6.84 7.85 -19.65
N MET A 144 7.34 8.66 -18.71
CA MET A 144 6.98 10.05 -18.53
C MET A 144 7.92 11.01 -19.27
N TRP A 145 8.89 10.49 -20.02
CA TRP A 145 9.76 11.32 -20.88
C TRP A 145 9.19 11.58 -22.27
N THR A 146 8.18 10.83 -22.67
CA THR A 146 7.43 11.03 -23.93
C THR A 146 6.63 12.34 -23.90
N GLU A 147 6.14 12.83 -25.04
CA GLU A 147 5.28 14.03 -25.12
C GLU A 147 3.99 13.86 -24.28
N LYS A 148 3.41 12.67 -24.32
CA LYS A 148 2.30 12.23 -23.48
C LYS A 148 2.68 10.97 -22.73
N PRO A 149 2.22 10.75 -21.49
CA PRO A 149 2.56 9.54 -20.73
C PRO A 149 2.16 8.29 -21.52
N THR A 150 3.14 7.40 -21.76
CA THR A 150 2.99 6.27 -22.67
C THR A 150 3.35 4.97 -21.99
N THR A 151 2.48 3.97 -22.03
CA THR A 151 2.77 2.63 -21.52
C THR A 151 3.81 1.94 -22.41
N VAL A 152 4.94 1.53 -21.84
CA VAL A 152 6.09 0.93 -22.56
C VAL A 152 6.26 -0.54 -22.27
N ALA A 153 5.72 -1.04 -21.16
CA ALA A 153 5.69 -2.46 -20.84
C ALA A 153 4.49 -2.78 -19.96
N THR A 154 4.03 -4.02 -20.01
CA THR A 154 2.98 -4.54 -19.16
C THR A 154 3.22 -6.00 -18.82
N MET A 155 2.77 -6.45 -17.66
CA MET A 155 2.78 -7.84 -17.25
C MET A 155 1.63 -8.14 -16.31
N LYS A 156 1.40 -9.43 -16.04
CA LYS A 156 0.50 -9.88 -14.97
C LYS A 156 1.30 -10.55 -13.87
N SER A 157 1.13 -10.11 -12.63
CA SER A 157 1.92 -10.60 -11.48
C SER A 157 1.24 -11.71 -10.69
N GLY A 158 -0.03 -11.98 -10.96
CA GLY A 158 -0.87 -12.94 -10.26
C GLY A 158 -2.33 -12.70 -10.58
N TYR A 159 -3.23 -13.37 -9.89
CA TYR A 159 -4.67 -13.14 -10.05
C TYR A 159 -5.15 -11.95 -9.23
N GLU A 160 -4.48 -11.67 -8.13
CA GLU A 160 -4.70 -10.49 -7.31
C GLU A 160 -3.37 -9.96 -6.79
N ALA A 161 -3.12 -8.66 -7.00
CA ALA A 161 -1.94 -7.97 -6.49
C ALA A 161 -2.33 -6.64 -5.86
N ARG A 162 -1.42 -6.06 -5.06
CA ARG A 162 -1.76 -4.85 -4.34
C ARG A 162 -0.64 -3.83 -4.22
N SER A 163 0.60 -4.25 -4.11
CA SER A 163 1.69 -3.36 -3.78
C SER A 163 2.85 -3.47 -4.75
N ILE A 164 3.46 -2.34 -5.03
CA ILE A 164 4.67 -2.22 -5.84
C ILE A 164 5.60 -1.17 -5.24
N ASP A 165 6.88 -1.31 -5.52
CA ASP A 165 7.87 -0.23 -5.42
C ASP A 165 9.03 -0.50 -6.39
N THR A 166 9.99 0.43 -6.44
CA THR A 166 11.16 0.35 -7.31
C THR A 166 12.43 0.38 -6.47
N SER A 167 13.57 -0.01 -7.06
CA SER A 167 14.86 0.19 -6.43
C SER A 167 15.23 1.67 -6.44
N LYS A 168 15.56 2.21 -5.25
CA LYS A 168 15.81 3.66 -5.03
C LYS A 168 17.17 3.95 -4.41
N TYR A 169 17.90 2.91 -4.02
CA TYR A 169 19.25 3.08 -3.48
C TYR A 169 20.23 3.49 -4.56
N LYS A 170 21.14 4.38 -4.20
CA LYS A 170 22.19 4.91 -5.11
C LYS A 170 22.96 3.78 -5.80
N GLY A 171 23.03 3.84 -7.14
CA GLY A 171 23.65 2.81 -7.99
C GLY A 171 22.72 1.67 -8.39
N PHE A 172 21.47 1.70 -7.94
CA PHE A 172 20.41 0.76 -8.31
C PHE A 172 19.14 1.47 -8.82
N GLU A 173 19.24 2.78 -9.06
CA GLU A 173 18.10 3.57 -9.55
C GLU A 173 17.51 2.91 -10.80
N ASP A 174 16.20 2.70 -10.80
CA ASP A 174 15.40 2.09 -11.88
C ASP A 174 15.82 0.67 -12.30
N LYS A 175 16.83 0.07 -11.64
CA LYS A 175 17.35 -1.23 -12.03
C LYS A 175 16.36 -2.37 -11.79
N TYR A 176 15.61 -2.28 -10.69
CA TYR A 176 14.65 -3.30 -10.29
C TYR A 176 13.31 -2.68 -9.90
N ALA A 177 12.25 -3.49 -10.05
CA ALA A 177 10.95 -3.24 -9.46
C ALA A 177 10.51 -4.48 -8.68
N ILE A 178 9.60 -4.30 -7.74
CA ILE A 178 9.03 -5.39 -6.93
C ILE A 178 7.51 -5.25 -6.91
N VAL A 179 6.83 -6.40 -7.00
CA VAL A 179 5.37 -6.47 -6.88
C VAL A 179 4.98 -7.52 -5.84
N GLY A 180 4.02 -7.18 -5.00
CA GLY A 180 3.44 -8.06 -4.00
C GLY A 180 2.05 -8.52 -4.40
N ALA A 181 1.86 -9.85 -4.44
CA ALA A 181 0.59 -10.48 -4.78
C ALA A 181 -0.19 -10.87 -3.52
N TYR A 182 -1.51 -10.89 -3.69
CA TYR A 182 -2.43 -11.50 -2.74
C TYR A 182 -2.65 -12.96 -3.11
N TRP A 183 -2.84 -13.24 -4.42
CA TRP A 183 -3.00 -14.59 -4.90
C TRP A 183 -2.29 -14.82 -6.25
N PRO A 184 -1.48 -15.87 -6.39
CA PRO A 184 -0.89 -16.65 -5.28
C PRO A 184 -0.02 -15.77 -4.37
N PRO A 185 0.14 -16.13 -3.06
CA PRO A 185 0.84 -15.28 -2.09
C PRO A 185 2.36 -15.32 -2.34
N HIS A 186 2.87 -14.25 -2.92
CA HIS A 186 4.29 -14.08 -3.24
C HIS A 186 4.65 -12.61 -3.44
N TYR A 187 5.92 -12.34 -3.51
CA TYR A 187 6.42 -11.17 -4.20
C TYR A 187 7.28 -11.57 -5.39
N ALA A 188 7.30 -10.75 -6.43
CA ALA A 188 8.16 -10.95 -7.60
C ALA A 188 9.06 -9.74 -7.82
N ILE A 189 10.31 -10.00 -8.21
CA ILE A 189 11.29 -8.99 -8.58
C ILE A 189 11.37 -8.95 -10.09
N LEU A 190 11.35 -7.76 -10.65
CA LEU A 190 11.27 -7.46 -12.06
C LEU A 190 12.45 -6.56 -12.44
N ASP A 191 12.81 -6.57 -13.71
CA ASP A 191 13.61 -5.49 -14.29
C ASP A 191 12.82 -4.18 -14.24
N GLY A 192 13.43 -3.11 -13.73
CA GLY A 192 12.74 -1.86 -13.45
C GLY A 192 12.38 -1.03 -14.69
N GLU A 193 13.04 -1.29 -15.82
CA GLU A 193 12.82 -0.55 -17.06
C GLU A 193 12.01 -1.34 -18.11
N THR A 194 11.85 -2.65 -17.93
CA THR A 194 11.16 -3.50 -18.89
C THR A 194 10.01 -4.30 -18.29
N LEU A 195 9.93 -4.41 -16.96
CA LEU A 195 9.05 -5.30 -16.21
C LEU A 195 9.30 -6.80 -16.51
N GLU A 196 10.46 -7.17 -17.08
CA GLU A 196 10.77 -8.58 -17.24
C GLU A 196 10.80 -9.29 -15.88
N PRO A 197 10.05 -10.38 -15.69
CA PRO A 197 10.07 -11.13 -14.44
C PRO A 197 11.40 -11.86 -14.23
N LEU A 198 12.10 -11.50 -13.15
CA LEU A 198 13.44 -12.04 -12.82
C LEU A 198 13.37 -13.11 -11.74
N LYS A 199 12.59 -12.88 -10.68
CA LYS A 199 12.54 -13.77 -9.51
C LYS A 199 11.17 -13.73 -8.86
N ILE A 200 10.75 -14.85 -8.27
CA ILE A 200 9.55 -14.98 -7.46
C ILE A 200 9.90 -15.61 -6.11
N VAL A 201 9.31 -15.13 -5.04
CA VAL A 201 9.49 -15.65 -3.68
C VAL A 201 8.14 -15.82 -3.02
N SER A 202 7.84 -17.05 -2.58
CA SER A 202 6.61 -17.35 -1.85
C SER A 202 6.62 -16.68 -0.48
N THR A 203 5.47 -16.17 -0.04
CA THR A 203 5.28 -15.62 1.30
C THR A 203 4.60 -16.60 2.26
N ARG A 204 4.28 -17.81 1.79
CA ARG A 204 3.71 -18.87 2.64
C ARG A 204 4.66 -19.20 3.79
N GLY A 205 4.12 -19.39 4.97
CA GLY A 205 4.95 -19.68 6.13
C GLY A 205 4.22 -19.58 7.45
N GLN A 206 5.00 -19.64 8.53
CA GLN A 206 4.46 -19.51 9.88
C GLN A 206 4.09 -18.06 10.20
N THR A 207 3.03 -17.93 10.98
CA THR A 207 2.63 -16.65 11.57
C THR A 207 3.44 -16.37 12.83
N VAL A 208 3.35 -15.14 13.35
CA VAL A 208 3.94 -14.76 14.65
C VAL A 208 3.42 -15.59 15.84
N ASP A 209 2.28 -16.25 15.67
CA ASP A 209 1.70 -17.16 16.68
C ASP A 209 2.13 -18.63 16.49
N GLY A 210 2.99 -18.92 15.49
CA GLY A 210 3.52 -20.25 15.22
C GLY A 210 2.65 -21.16 14.35
N GLU A 211 1.52 -20.67 13.84
CA GLU A 211 0.64 -21.40 12.94
C GLU A 211 1.08 -21.21 11.47
N TYR A 212 0.98 -22.29 10.68
CA TYR A 212 1.22 -22.18 9.23
C TYR A 212 0.05 -21.47 8.55
N HIS A 213 0.35 -20.46 7.72
CA HIS A 213 -0.62 -19.79 6.87
C HIS A 213 -0.36 -20.08 5.39
N PRO A 214 -1.31 -20.64 4.64
CA PRO A 214 -1.14 -21.00 3.23
C PRO A 214 -1.25 -19.79 2.28
N GLU A 215 -1.83 -18.67 2.72
CA GLU A 215 -2.19 -17.51 1.89
C GLU A 215 -1.81 -16.17 2.55
N PRO A 216 -0.55 -15.97 2.98
CA PRO A 216 -0.17 -14.72 3.59
C PRO A 216 0.08 -13.66 2.51
N ARG A 217 -0.79 -12.66 2.47
CA ARG A 217 -0.83 -11.60 1.45
C ARG A 217 0.25 -10.55 1.68
N VAL A 218 0.85 -10.06 0.60
CA VAL A 218 1.77 -8.92 0.66
C VAL A 218 0.96 -7.62 0.67
N ALA A 219 0.85 -7.00 1.85
CA ALA A 219 0.01 -5.82 2.03
C ALA A 219 0.64 -4.54 1.49
N SER A 220 1.92 -4.33 1.75
CA SER A 220 2.65 -3.16 1.26
C SER A 220 4.14 -3.45 1.04
N ILE A 221 4.72 -2.69 0.12
CA ILE A 221 6.16 -2.68 -0.15
C ILE A 221 6.63 -1.24 -0.17
N VAL A 222 7.77 -0.97 0.47
CA VAL A 222 8.37 0.36 0.52
C VAL A 222 9.88 0.26 0.35
N ALA A 223 10.42 0.98 -0.64
CA ALA A 223 11.86 1.02 -0.87
C ALA A 223 12.59 1.83 0.19
N SER A 224 13.80 1.39 0.54
CA SER A 224 14.79 2.20 1.25
C SER A 224 15.57 3.06 0.25
N HIS A 225 15.90 4.29 0.68
CA HIS A 225 16.84 5.16 -0.04
C HIS A 225 18.28 5.01 0.48
N ASP A 226 18.43 4.44 1.68
CA ASP A 226 19.70 4.37 2.40
C ASP A 226 20.38 3.01 2.30
N LYS A 227 19.64 2.01 1.78
CA LYS A 227 20.12 0.63 1.54
C LYS A 227 19.49 0.06 0.27
N PRO A 228 20.15 -0.91 -0.39
CA PRO A 228 19.56 -1.66 -1.52
C PRO A 228 18.50 -2.65 -1.01
N GLU A 229 17.43 -2.15 -0.40
CA GLU A 229 16.50 -2.94 0.39
C GLU A 229 15.05 -2.49 0.19
N TRP A 230 14.13 -3.44 0.14
CA TRP A 230 12.69 -3.21 0.26
C TRP A 230 12.19 -3.72 1.60
N VAL A 231 11.28 -2.97 2.20
CA VAL A 231 10.46 -3.42 3.33
C VAL A 231 9.18 -4.02 2.77
N VAL A 232 8.98 -5.32 3.01
CA VAL A 232 7.81 -6.08 2.55
C VAL A 232 6.98 -6.50 3.76
N ASN A 233 5.73 -6.03 3.84
CA ASN A 233 4.83 -6.34 4.95
C ASN A 233 3.91 -7.50 4.56
N VAL A 234 4.03 -8.61 5.27
CA VAL A 234 3.23 -9.82 5.06
C VAL A 234 2.09 -9.86 6.07
N LYS A 235 0.88 -9.72 5.56
CA LYS A 235 -0.31 -9.36 6.35
C LYS A 235 -0.66 -10.39 7.43
N GLU A 236 -0.94 -11.61 7.03
CA GLU A 236 -1.46 -12.66 7.92
C GLU A 236 -0.38 -13.26 8.82
N THR A 237 0.86 -13.28 8.36
CA THR A 237 1.96 -13.78 9.19
C THR A 237 2.36 -12.79 10.29
N GLY A 238 2.09 -11.50 10.11
CA GLY A 238 2.56 -10.46 11.02
C GLY A 238 4.07 -10.21 10.92
N MET A 239 4.69 -10.61 9.80
CA MET A 239 6.13 -10.51 9.59
C MET A 239 6.48 -9.36 8.63
N ILE A 240 7.45 -8.56 9.04
CA ILE A 240 8.09 -7.56 8.19
C ILE A 240 9.34 -8.20 7.61
N LYS A 241 9.50 -8.19 6.29
CA LYS A 241 10.69 -8.71 5.60
C LYS A 241 11.51 -7.55 5.04
N LEU A 242 12.80 -7.55 5.34
CA LEU A 242 13.78 -6.66 4.72
C LEU A 242 14.44 -7.46 3.60
N VAL A 243 14.16 -7.10 2.36
CA VAL A 243 14.62 -7.82 1.16
C VAL A 243 15.76 -7.06 0.53
N ASP A 244 16.98 -7.55 0.70
CA ASP A 244 18.20 -6.99 0.11
C ASP A 244 18.33 -7.43 -1.34
N TYR A 245 18.24 -6.48 -2.27
CA TYR A 245 18.32 -6.70 -3.71
C TYR A 245 19.72 -6.45 -4.31
N SER A 246 20.74 -6.29 -3.48
CA SER A 246 22.11 -6.05 -3.95
C SER A 246 22.66 -7.21 -4.82
N ASP A 247 22.24 -8.44 -4.52
CA ASP A 247 22.54 -9.64 -5.30
C ASP A 247 21.30 -10.53 -5.43
N LEU A 248 20.66 -10.51 -6.60
CA LEU A 248 19.46 -11.32 -6.86
C LEU A 248 19.75 -12.83 -6.95
N ASN A 249 20.99 -13.23 -7.24
CA ASN A 249 21.35 -14.65 -7.28
C ASN A 249 21.42 -15.24 -5.87
N ASN A 250 21.77 -14.39 -4.89
CA ASN A 250 21.85 -14.73 -3.49
C ASN A 250 21.00 -13.77 -2.65
N LEU A 251 19.71 -13.74 -2.95
CA LEU A 251 18.75 -12.82 -2.29
C LEU A 251 18.73 -13.08 -0.79
N LYS A 252 18.94 -12.02 -0.02
CA LYS A 252 18.90 -12.07 1.44
C LYS A 252 17.62 -11.47 1.97
N GLU A 253 16.98 -12.15 2.90
CA GLU A 253 15.83 -11.66 3.64
C GLU A 253 16.14 -11.65 5.14
N THR A 254 15.86 -10.52 5.79
CA THR A 254 15.78 -10.43 7.25
C THR A 254 14.31 -10.39 7.64
N THR A 255 13.85 -11.34 8.44
CA THR A 255 12.47 -11.39 8.93
C THR A 255 12.37 -10.82 10.34
N ILE A 256 11.44 -9.89 10.54
CA ILE A 256 11.15 -9.25 11.82
C ILE A 256 9.72 -9.66 12.22
N ASN A 257 9.59 -10.38 13.32
CA ASN A 257 8.29 -10.72 13.88
C ASN A 257 7.68 -9.48 14.53
N SER A 258 6.40 -9.21 14.25
CA SER A 258 5.70 -8.05 14.79
C SER A 258 4.27 -8.39 15.25
N ALA A 259 3.22 -7.94 14.59
CA ALA A 259 1.83 -8.21 14.96
C ALA A 259 0.94 -8.35 13.71
N LYS A 260 -0.18 -9.06 13.85
CA LYS A 260 -1.21 -9.23 12.80
C LYS A 260 -2.20 -8.07 12.82
N PHE A 261 -2.85 -7.76 11.75
CA PHE A 261 -2.51 -7.99 10.35
C PHE A 261 -1.74 -6.78 9.84
N LEU A 262 -0.54 -6.98 9.32
CA LEU A 262 0.22 -5.87 8.76
C LEU A 262 -0.47 -5.28 7.53
N HIS A 263 -0.40 -3.96 7.41
CA HIS A 263 -0.98 -3.23 6.30
C HIS A 263 0.01 -2.18 5.76
N ASP A 264 -0.41 -0.93 5.69
CA ASP A 264 0.42 0.15 5.17
C ASP A 264 1.42 0.65 6.22
N GLY A 265 2.52 1.21 5.75
CA GLY A 265 3.54 1.81 6.59
C GLY A 265 4.45 2.75 5.83
N GLY A 266 5.28 3.47 6.56
CA GLY A 266 6.24 4.43 6.02
C GLY A 266 7.41 4.66 6.94
N TRP A 267 8.41 5.35 6.39
CA TRP A 267 9.61 5.72 7.10
C TRP A 267 9.36 6.86 8.09
N ASP A 268 10.04 6.82 9.22
CA ASP A 268 10.22 7.99 10.06
C ASP A 268 11.11 9.04 9.37
N SER A 269 11.25 10.21 9.98
CA SER A 269 12.05 11.30 9.41
C SER A 269 13.54 10.98 9.29
N SER A 270 14.07 10.03 10.09
CA SER A 270 15.46 9.58 10.02
C SER A 270 15.70 8.57 8.90
N LYS A 271 14.64 7.97 8.33
CA LYS A 271 14.67 6.84 7.36
C LYS A 271 15.33 5.56 7.90
N ARG A 272 15.57 5.48 9.20
CA ARG A 272 16.07 4.29 9.88
C ARG A 272 14.95 3.39 10.36
N TYR A 273 13.86 3.98 10.85
CA TYR A 273 12.75 3.25 11.45
C TYR A 273 11.58 3.21 10.47
N PHE A 274 11.03 2.02 10.29
CA PHE A 274 9.85 1.81 9.47
C PHE A 274 8.65 1.51 10.37
N LEU A 275 7.61 2.34 10.27
CA LEU A 275 6.40 2.22 11.07
C LEU A 275 5.29 1.64 10.21
N VAL A 276 4.67 0.54 10.65
CA VAL A 276 3.61 -0.15 9.91
C VAL A 276 2.42 -0.47 10.79
N ALA A 277 1.23 -0.25 10.26
CA ALA A 277 -0.01 -0.59 10.93
C ALA A 277 -0.20 -2.11 11.01
N ALA A 278 -0.35 -2.63 12.23
CA ALA A 278 -0.92 -3.95 12.53
C ALA A 278 -2.38 -3.74 12.88
N ASN A 279 -3.21 -3.52 11.83
CA ASN A 279 -4.53 -2.91 12.00
C ASN A 279 -5.52 -3.76 12.80
N ALA A 280 -5.49 -5.10 12.67
CA ALA A 280 -6.34 -5.97 13.50
C ALA A 280 -5.89 -6.06 14.96
N SER A 281 -4.65 -5.66 15.26
CA SER A 281 -4.10 -5.61 16.62
C SER A 281 -4.20 -4.22 17.25
N ASN A 282 -4.69 -3.20 16.52
CA ASN A 282 -4.73 -1.80 16.94
C ASN A 282 -3.35 -1.27 17.39
N LYS A 283 -2.31 -1.63 16.63
CA LYS A 283 -0.92 -1.29 16.93
C LYS A 283 -0.19 -0.73 15.72
N ILE A 284 0.84 0.05 16.01
CA ILE A 284 1.90 0.36 15.03
C ILE A 284 3.15 -0.42 15.44
N ALA A 285 3.63 -1.26 14.52
CA ALA A 285 4.91 -1.93 14.67
C ALA A 285 6.04 -1.03 14.15
N VAL A 286 7.12 -0.90 14.90
CA VAL A 286 8.29 -0.09 14.56
C VAL A 286 9.47 -1.03 14.33
N ALA A 287 9.92 -1.13 13.07
CA ALA A 287 11.10 -1.91 12.70
C ALA A 287 12.34 -1.01 12.62
N ASP A 288 13.40 -1.35 13.33
CA ASP A 288 14.72 -0.75 13.16
C ASP A 288 15.44 -1.48 12.02
N THR A 289 15.49 -0.88 10.85
CA THR A 289 16.10 -1.49 9.66
C THR A 289 17.64 -1.52 9.74
N LYS A 290 18.25 -0.74 10.64
CA LYS A 290 19.69 -0.80 10.88
C LYS A 290 20.09 -2.09 11.60
N THR A 291 19.30 -2.52 12.57
CA THR A 291 19.57 -3.71 13.37
C THR A 291 18.80 -4.95 12.89
N GLY A 292 17.80 -4.79 12.02
CA GLY A 292 16.93 -5.88 11.57
C GLY A 292 16.02 -6.42 12.69
N LYS A 293 15.65 -5.58 13.66
CA LYS A 293 14.86 -5.97 14.86
C LYS A 293 13.62 -5.10 15.02
N LEU A 294 12.63 -5.65 15.71
CA LEU A 294 11.49 -4.87 16.19
C LEU A 294 11.97 -3.91 17.29
N ALA A 295 11.76 -2.60 17.09
CA ALA A 295 12.09 -1.58 18.07
C ALA A 295 10.96 -1.37 19.08
N ALA A 296 9.69 -1.41 18.62
CA ALA A 296 8.52 -1.24 19.48
C ALA A 296 7.24 -1.78 18.83
N LEU A 297 6.25 -2.06 19.69
CA LEU A 297 4.82 -2.19 19.32
C LEU A 297 4.07 -1.10 20.09
N VAL A 298 3.50 -0.15 19.38
CA VAL A 298 2.82 1.01 19.96
C VAL A 298 1.32 0.80 19.87
N ASP A 299 0.63 0.79 21.01
CA ASP A 299 -0.83 0.74 21.06
C ASP A 299 -1.42 2.06 20.54
N THR A 300 -2.44 1.96 19.70
CA THR A 300 -3.11 3.12 19.07
C THR A 300 -4.62 2.99 19.15
N ALA A 301 -5.35 4.00 18.69
CA ALA A 301 -6.77 3.89 18.45
C ALA A 301 -7.11 2.79 17.43
N LYS A 302 -8.40 2.48 17.30
CA LYS A 302 -8.91 1.32 16.57
C LYS A 302 -8.57 1.39 15.08
N ILE A 303 -8.03 0.29 14.56
CA ILE A 303 -7.72 0.03 13.14
C ILE A 303 -6.88 1.16 12.51
N PRO A 304 -5.60 1.32 12.92
CA PRO A 304 -4.73 2.32 12.30
C PRO A 304 -4.57 2.06 10.80
N HIS A 305 -4.62 3.12 9.99
CA HIS A 305 -4.46 3.06 8.55
C HIS A 305 -3.71 4.31 8.05
N PRO A 306 -2.38 4.30 8.08
CA PRO A 306 -1.58 5.49 7.79
C PRO A 306 -1.45 5.83 6.30
N GLY A 307 -1.71 4.89 5.38
CA GLY A 307 -1.14 4.95 4.06
C GLY A 307 0.38 4.83 4.16
N ARG A 308 1.09 5.94 4.05
CA ARG A 308 2.54 6.01 4.37
C ARG A 308 2.84 6.79 5.65
N GLY A 309 1.78 7.28 6.31
CA GLY A 309 1.90 8.20 7.41
C GLY A 309 2.41 9.59 7.00
N ALA A 310 2.62 10.44 7.97
CA ALA A 310 3.19 11.76 7.78
C ALA A 310 4.20 12.09 8.87
N ASN A 311 5.39 12.54 8.48
CA ASN A 311 6.40 13.06 9.40
C ASN A 311 6.18 14.56 9.57
N ILE A 312 6.16 15.03 10.80
CA ILE A 312 6.14 16.45 11.15
C ILE A 312 7.07 16.74 12.33
N ASP A 313 7.56 17.97 12.40
CA ASP A 313 8.20 18.50 13.59
C ASP A 313 7.09 19.10 14.46
N HIS A 314 6.67 18.32 15.47
CA HIS A 314 5.59 18.71 16.37
C HIS A 314 6.09 19.80 17.34
N PRO A 315 5.36 20.92 17.52
CA PRO A 315 5.85 22.06 18.29
C PRO A 315 6.17 21.75 19.76
N LYS A 316 5.56 20.71 20.34
CA LYS A 316 5.77 20.30 21.71
C LYS A 316 6.62 19.04 21.85
N TYR A 317 6.46 18.09 20.95
CA TYR A 317 7.02 16.72 21.10
C TYR A 317 8.19 16.42 20.14
N GLY A 318 8.57 17.38 19.29
CA GLY A 318 9.65 17.21 18.32
C GLY A 318 9.24 16.30 17.16
N LYS A 319 10.14 15.43 16.73
CA LYS A 319 9.89 14.54 15.59
C LYS A 319 8.82 13.51 15.90
N VAL A 320 7.74 13.53 15.14
CA VAL A 320 6.64 12.57 15.26
C VAL A 320 6.23 12.03 13.89
N TRP A 321 5.67 10.84 13.91
CA TRP A 321 5.02 10.22 12.76
C TRP A 321 3.52 10.06 13.05
N ALA A 322 2.67 10.40 12.07
CA ALA A 322 1.23 10.43 12.23
C ALA A 322 0.56 9.27 11.48
N THR A 323 -0.49 8.71 12.06
CA THR A 323 -1.42 7.78 11.43
C THR A 323 -2.86 8.22 11.59
N SER A 324 -3.68 7.98 10.59
CA SER A 324 -5.15 8.03 10.71
C SER A 324 -5.72 6.63 10.98
N HIS A 325 -7.05 6.50 11.07
CA HIS A 325 -7.71 5.28 11.50
C HIS A 325 -8.95 4.97 10.66
N LEU A 326 -9.17 3.69 10.36
CA LEU A 326 -10.45 3.21 9.82
C LEU A 326 -11.52 3.10 10.91
N GLY A 327 -11.14 2.69 12.11
CA GLY A 327 -12.05 2.38 13.21
C GLY A 327 -12.24 3.50 14.23
N ALA A 328 -11.61 4.65 14.06
CA ALA A 328 -11.69 5.80 14.96
C ALA A 328 -11.59 7.13 14.20
N ASP A 329 -12.19 8.18 14.73
CA ASP A 329 -12.19 9.54 14.18
C ASP A 329 -11.05 10.40 14.73
N VAL A 330 -9.84 9.83 14.78
CA VAL A 330 -8.65 10.51 15.30
C VAL A 330 -7.45 10.40 14.37
N ILE A 331 -6.54 11.35 14.49
CA ILE A 331 -5.17 11.30 13.97
C ILE A 331 -4.26 11.12 15.17
N THR A 332 -3.49 10.04 15.18
CA THR A 332 -2.58 9.68 16.27
C THR A 332 -1.15 10.08 15.90
N PHE A 333 -0.47 10.79 16.79
CA PHE A 333 0.94 11.17 16.67
C PHE A 333 1.81 10.31 17.58
N ILE A 334 2.87 9.72 17.01
CA ILE A 334 3.82 8.84 17.69
C ILE A 334 5.20 9.49 17.64
N GLY A 335 5.85 9.65 18.79
CA GLY A 335 7.22 10.15 18.87
C GLY A 335 8.22 9.21 18.20
N THR A 336 9.15 9.74 17.40
CA THR A 336 10.07 8.95 16.58
C THR A 336 11.55 9.32 16.76
N ASP A 337 11.91 10.01 17.83
CA ASP A 337 13.28 10.42 18.11
C ASP A 337 13.86 9.75 19.39
N PRO A 338 14.32 8.49 19.29
CA PRO A 338 14.83 7.77 20.45
C PRO A 338 16.19 8.29 20.94
N GLU A 339 16.89 9.11 20.18
CA GLU A 339 18.19 9.68 20.54
C GLU A 339 18.05 11.07 21.17
N GLY A 340 17.26 11.94 20.55
CA GLY A 340 17.08 13.32 20.98
C GLY A 340 15.90 13.54 21.94
N ASN A 341 14.87 12.68 21.91
CA ASN A 341 13.65 12.85 22.68
C ASN A 341 13.10 11.53 23.24
N LYS A 342 13.93 10.87 24.04
CA LYS A 342 13.74 9.50 24.56
C LYS A 342 12.40 9.31 25.29
N ASP A 343 11.95 10.32 26.03
CA ASP A 343 10.74 10.24 26.85
C ASP A 343 9.45 10.07 26.01
N TYR A 344 9.49 10.51 24.77
CA TYR A 344 8.37 10.44 23.82
C TYR A 344 8.53 9.35 22.75
N ALA A 345 9.73 8.80 22.61
CA ALA A 345 10.01 7.80 21.58
C ALA A 345 9.12 6.55 21.73
N TRP A 346 8.52 6.15 20.62
CA TRP A 346 7.66 4.97 20.50
C TRP A 346 6.42 5.02 21.42
N LYS A 347 5.91 6.22 21.67
CA LYS A 347 4.69 6.45 22.44
C LYS A 347 3.74 7.33 21.64
N VAL A 348 2.44 7.11 21.81
CA VAL A 348 1.43 8.08 21.40
C VAL A 348 1.59 9.32 22.27
N VAL A 349 1.88 10.45 21.64
CA VAL A 349 2.15 11.72 22.35
C VAL A 349 0.96 12.67 22.27
N GLN A 350 0.13 12.55 21.21
CA GLN A 350 -1.11 13.29 21.06
C GLN A 350 -2.05 12.54 20.13
N GLU A 351 -3.35 12.71 20.37
CA GLU A 351 -4.42 12.40 19.42
C GLU A 351 -5.23 13.66 19.18
N VAL A 352 -5.55 13.93 17.91
CA VAL A 352 -6.43 15.03 17.51
C VAL A 352 -7.60 14.49 16.72
N LYS A 353 -8.72 15.19 16.76
CA LYS A 353 -9.95 14.72 16.13
C LYS A 353 -9.84 14.79 14.60
N ASN A 354 -10.20 13.72 13.90
CA ASN A 354 -10.51 13.78 12.48
C ASN A 354 -12.00 14.08 12.28
N HIS A 355 -12.41 14.59 11.12
CA HIS A 355 -13.82 14.89 10.83
C HIS A 355 -14.71 13.64 10.75
N GLY A 356 -14.11 12.43 10.64
CA GLY A 356 -14.80 11.15 10.64
C GLY A 356 -13.84 9.98 10.70
N ALA A 357 -14.33 8.81 11.11
CA ALA A 357 -13.65 7.53 10.96
C ALA A 357 -13.62 7.11 9.48
N ASN A 358 -12.98 5.95 9.19
CA ASN A 358 -12.81 5.42 7.83
C ASN A 358 -11.85 6.26 6.97
N SER A 359 -10.82 6.83 7.61
CA SER A 359 -9.69 7.50 6.94
C SER A 359 -8.75 6.49 6.31
N LEU A 360 -8.27 6.79 5.10
CA LEU A 360 -7.27 6.01 4.38
C LEU A 360 -5.88 6.67 4.42
N PHE A 361 -5.82 8.00 4.48
CA PHE A 361 -4.56 8.71 4.35
C PHE A 361 -4.44 9.87 5.32
N VAL A 362 -3.26 10.00 5.90
CA VAL A 362 -2.77 11.22 6.49
C VAL A 362 -1.54 11.68 5.72
N LYS A 363 -1.45 12.96 5.37
CA LYS A 363 -0.39 13.52 4.54
C LYS A 363 0.13 14.84 5.07
N SER A 364 1.41 15.06 4.87
CA SER A 364 2.08 16.33 5.00
C SER A 364 3.24 16.38 3.99
N HIS A 365 3.95 17.48 3.95
CA HIS A 365 5.16 17.66 3.15
C HIS A 365 6.17 18.47 3.98
N PRO A 366 7.49 18.24 3.85
CA PRO A 366 8.51 18.96 4.65
C PRO A 366 8.43 20.49 4.55
N LYS A 367 7.90 21.01 3.43
CA LYS A 367 7.68 22.46 3.22
C LYS A 367 6.25 22.92 3.56
N SER A 368 5.36 22.01 3.99
CA SER A 368 3.98 22.37 4.34
C SER A 368 3.90 22.80 5.81
N LYS A 369 3.06 23.79 6.07
CA LYS A 369 2.67 24.17 7.44
C LYS A 369 1.48 23.36 7.96
N ASN A 370 0.94 22.45 7.13
CA ASN A 370 -0.30 21.74 7.43
C ASN A 370 -0.10 20.22 7.36
N ILE A 371 -0.94 19.53 8.14
CA ILE A 371 -1.20 18.11 8.02
C ILE A 371 -2.66 17.89 7.58
N TRP A 372 -2.90 16.91 6.73
CA TRP A 372 -4.15 16.64 6.04
C TRP A 372 -4.59 15.21 6.31
N ALA A 373 -5.88 15.01 6.62
CA ALA A 373 -6.47 13.67 6.76
C ALA A 373 -7.82 13.61 6.05
N ASP A 374 -8.08 12.48 5.41
CA ASP A 374 -9.33 12.18 4.69
C ASP A 374 -10.28 11.29 5.50
N ALA A 375 -11.45 11.00 4.95
CA ALA A 375 -12.37 9.98 5.45
C ALA A 375 -13.22 9.38 4.30
N PRO A 376 -12.63 8.93 3.17
CA PRO A 376 -13.36 8.62 1.94
C PRO A 376 -14.29 7.41 2.04
N LEU A 377 -14.12 6.57 3.05
CA LEU A 377 -14.99 5.41 3.32
C LEU A 377 -16.06 5.71 4.39
N ASN A 378 -16.20 6.97 4.80
CA ASN A 378 -17.24 7.34 5.75
C ASN A 378 -18.62 7.20 5.09
N PRO A 379 -19.62 6.61 5.80
CA PRO A 379 -20.96 6.43 5.24
C PRO A 379 -21.72 7.78 5.02
N ASP A 380 -21.33 8.86 5.69
CA ASP A 380 -21.85 10.19 5.40
C ASP A 380 -21.12 10.79 4.18
N PRO A 381 -21.83 11.02 3.04
CA PRO A 381 -21.21 11.58 1.83
C PRO A 381 -20.54 12.95 2.03
N LYS A 382 -21.02 13.75 3.00
CA LYS A 382 -20.42 15.05 3.30
C LYS A 382 -19.05 14.89 3.94
N LEU A 383 -18.90 13.91 4.84
CA LEU A 383 -17.63 13.59 5.46
C LEU A 383 -16.70 12.88 4.46
N ALA A 384 -17.22 11.94 3.67
CA ALA A 384 -16.45 11.22 2.66
C ALA A 384 -15.84 12.16 1.59
N GLY A 385 -16.53 13.24 1.24
CA GLY A 385 -16.08 14.24 0.28
C GLY A 385 -15.25 15.38 0.87
N SER A 386 -14.86 15.31 2.15
CA SER A 386 -14.14 16.39 2.84
C SER A 386 -12.76 15.95 3.34
N VAL A 387 -11.96 16.92 3.76
CA VAL A 387 -10.60 16.72 4.29
C VAL A 387 -10.42 17.59 5.52
N THR A 388 -9.92 17.00 6.62
CA THR A 388 -9.49 17.74 7.80
C THR A 388 -8.11 18.32 7.57
N VAL A 389 -7.89 19.57 7.94
CA VAL A 389 -6.60 20.26 7.82
C VAL A 389 -6.24 20.91 9.14
N TYR A 390 -5.09 20.54 9.70
CA TYR A 390 -4.53 21.22 10.87
C TYR A 390 -3.29 21.99 10.47
N ASN A 391 -3.16 23.22 10.98
CA ASN A 391 -1.88 23.90 10.99
C ASN A 391 -0.98 23.22 12.04
N ILE A 392 0.24 22.85 11.64
CA ILE A 392 1.19 22.14 12.51
C ILE A 392 1.51 22.96 13.77
N ALA A 393 1.58 24.30 13.67
CA ALA A 393 1.85 25.15 14.82
C ALA A 393 0.72 25.08 15.90
N ASP A 394 -0.53 24.88 15.48
CA ASP A 394 -1.67 24.82 16.38
C ASP A 394 -1.74 23.50 17.18
N LEU A 395 -0.97 22.47 16.76
CA LEU A 395 -0.82 21.21 17.50
C LEU A 395 -0.14 21.40 18.87
N ALA A 396 0.43 22.58 19.16
CA ALA A 396 0.88 22.94 20.50
C ALA A 396 -0.28 22.93 21.53
N ASN A 397 -1.51 23.18 21.07
CA ASN A 397 -2.71 23.10 21.91
C ASN A 397 -3.10 21.65 22.19
N PRO A 398 -3.58 21.33 23.39
CA PRO A 398 -4.11 19.98 23.69
C PRO A 398 -5.38 19.63 22.89
N ASP A 399 -6.17 20.61 22.50
CA ASP A 399 -7.41 20.48 21.69
C ASP A 399 -7.36 21.47 20.51
N PRO A 400 -6.50 21.20 19.50
CA PRO A 400 -6.41 22.07 18.34
C PRO A 400 -7.69 21.97 17.50
N LYS A 401 -8.02 23.04 16.80
CA LYS A 401 -9.17 23.05 15.86
C LYS A 401 -8.66 22.95 14.43
N PRO A 402 -9.33 22.17 13.56
CA PRO A 402 -9.00 22.06 12.17
C PRO A 402 -9.35 23.31 11.37
#